data_fc17284941bd8a9488643b76f58bd3fe
#
_entry.id   fc17284941bd8a9488643b76f58bd3fe
#
_cell.length_a   1.000
_cell.length_b   1.000
_cell.length_c   1.000
_cell.angle_alpha   90.00
_cell.angle_beta   90.00
_cell.angle_gamma   90.00
#
_symmetry.space_group_name_H-M   'P 1'
#
loop_
_entity.id
_entity.type
_entity.pdbx_description
1 polymer ?
#
loop_
_entity_poly.entity_id
_entity_poly.type
_entity_poly.pdbx_seq_one_letter_code
_entity_poly.pdbx_strand_id
1 'polypeptide(L)'
;MSDSDEVNQWRTMPIKPLSPFKRWTLLACCTPLVLPIPAPVHAQSWAAVDALRNKLASHGVRVVQRDCSTRGLQGAYHPKNDILIVCRTHRNAAEVWNTIAHEATHRMQSCAGGSITLPSQHRMMSRVLRRETPQEWKSIRAYPRGQHLAELEARYTAKLPAKDVMKLFDRYCGSTVRV
;
A
#
# COMPACT_ATOMS: atom_id res chain seq x y z
N MET A 1 -15.75 2.72 23.09
CA MET A 1 -14.33 2.54 22.70
C MET A 1 -13.92 3.84 22.05
N SER A 2 -12.91 4.52 22.58
CA SER A 2 -12.51 5.85 22.13
C SER A 2 -11.59 5.72 20.92
N ASP A 3 -11.61 6.73 20.01
CA ASP A 3 -10.74 6.81 18.82
C ASP A 3 -9.24 6.67 19.12
N SER A 4 -8.84 6.94 20.36
CA SER A 4 -7.46 6.85 20.84
C SER A 4 -6.93 5.41 20.91
N ASP A 5 -7.78 4.43 21.12
CA ASP A 5 -7.39 3.02 21.25
C ASP A 5 -7.14 2.38 19.88
N GLU A 6 -7.84 2.84 18.84
CA GLU A 6 -7.61 2.37 17.47
C GLU A 6 -6.27 2.84 16.91
N VAL A 7 -5.82 4.05 17.25
CA VAL A 7 -4.57 4.64 16.73
C VAL A 7 -3.34 3.84 17.18
N ASN A 8 -3.36 3.24 18.38
CA ASN A 8 -2.22 2.48 18.90
C ASN A 8 -2.15 1.03 18.38
N GLN A 9 -3.23 0.50 17.84
CA GLN A 9 -3.32 -0.91 17.42
C GLN A 9 -2.40 -1.26 16.24
N TRP A 10 -2.00 -0.26 15.43
CA TRP A 10 -1.09 -0.44 14.30
C TRP A 10 0.36 -0.71 14.72
N ARG A 11 0.75 -0.30 15.94
CA ARG A 11 2.13 -0.35 16.42
C ARG A 11 2.46 -1.58 17.27
N THR A 12 1.46 -2.33 17.73
CA THR A 12 1.64 -3.43 18.68
C THR A 12 1.73 -4.81 18.05
N MET A 13 2.14 -4.92 16.78
CA MET A 13 2.47 -6.23 16.22
C MET A 13 3.77 -6.75 16.81
N PRO A 14 3.79 -7.95 17.46
CA PRO A 14 5.00 -8.49 18.04
C PRO A 14 6.02 -8.81 16.95
N ILE A 15 7.14 -8.11 16.96
CA ILE A 15 8.32 -8.46 16.17
C ILE A 15 8.92 -9.69 16.82
N LYS A 16 8.85 -10.86 16.18
CA LYS A 16 9.59 -12.05 16.62
C LYS A 16 11.10 -11.74 16.55
N PRO A 17 11.85 -11.89 17.67
CA PRO A 17 13.29 -11.67 17.62
C PRO A 17 13.95 -12.72 16.74
N LEU A 18 14.81 -12.26 15.83
CA LEU A 18 15.71 -13.12 15.07
C LEU A 18 16.73 -13.76 16.04
N SER A 19 16.91 -15.05 15.93
CA SER A 19 17.87 -15.83 16.72
C SER A 19 19.31 -15.31 16.53
N PRO A 20 20.16 -15.36 17.58
CA PRO A 20 21.51 -14.84 17.51
C PRO A 20 22.40 -15.71 16.63
N PHE A 21 22.90 -15.15 15.55
CA PHE A 21 23.96 -15.77 14.75
C PHE A 21 25.25 -15.84 15.57
N LYS A 22 25.85 -17.05 15.61
CA LYS A 22 27.15 -17.34 16.24
C LYS A 22 28.26 -16.50 15.59
N ARG A 23 28.99 -15.80 16.45
CA ARG A 23 30.24 -15.08 16.12
C ARG A 23 31.27 -16.08 15.58
N TRP A 24 31.73 -15.84 14.38
CA TRP A 24 33.02 -16.35 13.92
C TRP A 24 33.95 -15.15 13.76
N THR A 25 34.99 -15.15 14.62
CA THR A 25 36.13 -14.24 14.55
C THR A 25 37.11 -14.78 13.53
N LEU A 26 37.36 -14.03 12.46
CA LEU A 26 38.56 -14.15 11.65
C LEU A 26 39.07 -12.74 11.33
N LEU A 27 40.25 -12.41 11.85
CA LEU A 27 41.06 -11.26 11.47
C LEU A 27 41.51 -11.41 10.02
N ALA A 28 41.18 -10.47 9.16
CA ALA A 28 41.92 -10.16 7.97
C ALA A 28 41.74 -8.68 7.62
N CYS A 29 42.82 -7.95 7.70
CA CYS A 29 42.92 -6.52 7.39
C CYS A 29 42.89 -6.35 5.86
N CYS A 30 41.72 -6.05 5.31
CA CYS A 30 41.53 -5.50 3.98
C CYS A 30 40.36 -4.53 4.08
N THR A 31 40.60 -3.24 3.99
CA THR A 31 39.56 -2.22 3.91
C THR A 31 38.81 -2.41 2.60
N PRO A 32 37.57 -2.93 2.60
CA PRO A 32 36.79 -2.94 1.38
C PRO A 32 36.31 -1.51 1.11
N LEU A 33 36.49 -1.07 -0.10
CA LEU A 33 35.84 0.09 -0.66
C LEU A 33 34.34 -0.19 -0.60
N VAL A 34 33.65 0.30 0.43
CA VAL A 34 32.20 0.17 0.57
C VAL A 34 31.59 1.11 -0.45
N LEU A 35 31.33 0.59 -1.65
CA LEU A 35 30.44 1.26 -2.58
C LEU A 35 29.10 1.43 -1.88
N PRO A 36 28.47 2.62 -1.91
CA PRO A 36 27.17 2.81 -1.33
C PRO A 36 26.19 1.86 -2.05
N ILE A 37 25.69 0.86 -1.32
CA ILE A 37 24.59 0.04 -1.79
C ILE A 37 23.43 1.01 -2.00
N PRO A 38 22.89 1.12 -3.23
CA PRO A 38 21.72 1.97 -3.44
C PRO A 38 20.66 1.55 -2.43
N ALA A 39 20.18 2.50 -1.63
CA ALA A 39 19.14 2.24 -0.65
C ALA A 39 17.96 1.58 -1.37
N PRO A 40 17.37 0.51 -0.79
CA PRO A 40 16.25 -0.17 -1.43
C PRO A 40 15.16 0.86 -1.71
N VAL A 41 14.74 0.90 -2.96
CA VAL A 41 13.73 1.82 -3.47
C VAL A 41 12.51 1.71 -2.56
N HIS A 42 12.31 2.75 -1.72
CA HIS A 42 11.12 3.00 -0.93
C HIS A 42 10.66 1.89 0.04
N ALA A 43 11.43 1.65 1.08
CA ALA A 43 10.88 1.05 2.29
C ALA A 43 9.81 2.00 2.85
N GLN A 44 8.53 1.69 2.63
CA GLN A 44 7.43 2.49 3.15
C GLN A 44 7.44 2.39 4.68
N SER A 45 7.44 3.55 5.35
CA SER A 45 7.49 3.67 6.81
C SER A 45 6.09 3.70 7.41
N TRP A 46 6.00 3.43 8.72
CA TRP A 46 4.75 3.65 9.47
C TRP A 46 4.27 5.09 9.37
N ALA A 47 5.17 6.07 9.32
CA ALA A 47 4.81 7.47 9.12
C ALA A 47 4.08 7.71 7.78
N ALA A 48 4.48 7.02 6.71
CA ALA A 48 3.78 7.10 5.43
C ALA A 48 2.38 6.47 5.50
N VAL A 49 2.25 5.32 6.19
CA VAL A 49 0.95 4.66 6.44
C VAL A 49 0.02 5.59 7.23
N ASP A 50 0.51 6.16 8.34
CA ASP A 50 -0.26 7.09 9.18
C ASP A 50 -0.67 8.35 8.40
N ALA A 51 0.23 8.89 7.58
CA ALA A 51 -0.08 10.07 6.74
C ALA A 51 -1.21 9.78 5.74
N LEU A 52 -1.18 8.63 5.06
CA LEU A 52 -2.24 8.25 4.12
C LEU A 52 -3.56 7.98 4.85
N ARG A 53 -3.50 7.29 5.99
CA ARG A 53 -4.69 7.06 6.83
C ARG A 53 -5.34 8.35 7.29
N ASN A 54 -4.54 9.30 7.79
CA ASN A 54 -5.04 10.61 8.23
C ASN A 54 -5.64 11.41 7.08
N LYS A 55 -5.01 11.33 5.89
CA LYS A 55 -5.55 11.95 4.68
C LYS A 55 -6.90 11.35 4.28
N LEU A 56 -7.02 10.04 4.26
CA LEU A 56 -8.28 9.35 4.00
C LEU A 56 -9.36 9.77 5.00
N ALA A 57 -9.04 9.78 6.30
CA ALA A 57 -9.95 10.18 7.37
C ALA A 57 -10.40 11.65 7.23
N SER A 58 -9.50 12.58 6.86
CA SER A 58 -9.85 14.00 6.63
C SER A 58 -10.80 14.19 5.44
N HIS A 59 -10.92 13.20 4.56
CA HIS A 59 -11.89 13.17 3.45
C HIS A 59 -13.11 12.29 3.73
N GLY A 60 -13.34 11.91 4.99
CA GLY A 60 -14.51 11.16 5.43
C GLY A 60 -14.43 9.65 5.22
N VAL A 61 -13.29 9.12 4.76
CA VAL A 61 -13.10 7.68 4.61
C VAL A 61 -12.80 7.07 5.97
N ARG A 62 -13.62 6.11 6.40
CA ARG A 62 -13.37 5.35 7.63
C ARG A 62 -12.38 4.23 7.36
N VAL A 63 -11.16 4.34 7.87
CA VAL A 63 -10.13 3.29 7.75
C VAL A 63 -10.19 2.40 8.99
N VAL A 64 -10.44 1.09 8.78
CA VAL A 64 -10.62 0.10 9.84
C VAL A 64 -9.63 -1.04 9.68
N GLN A 65 -8.96 -1.43 10.76
CA GLN A 65 -8.16 -2.64 10.80
C GLN A 65 -8.94 -3.75 11.54
N ARG A 66 -9.09 -4.91 10.90
CA ARG A 66 -9.80 -6.05 11.49
C ARG A 66 -9.27 -7.40 11.01
N ASP A 67 -9.66 -8.45 11.72
CA ASP A 67 -9.46 -9.81 11.23
C ASP A 67 -10.43 -10.09 10.08
N CYS A 68 -9.91 -10.64 8.99
CA CYS A 68 -10.69 -10.97 7.80
C CYS A 68 -10.88 -12.49 7.71
N SER A 69 -12.12 -12.92 7.53
CA SER A 69 -12.47 -14.35 7.40
C SER A 69 -12.10 -14.94 6.03
N THR A 70 -12.06 -14.11 4.99
CA THR A 70 -11.72 -14.57 3.64
C THR A 70 -10.23 -14.83 3.50
N ARG A 71 -9.87 -16.08 3.21
CA ARG A 71 -8.47 -16.48 3.02
C ARG A 71 -7.83 -15.69 1.89
N GLY A 72 -6.66 -15.09 2.16
CA GLY A 72 -5.88 -14.33 1.19
C GLY A 72 -6.34 -12.89 0.98
N LEU A 73 -7.44 -12.46 1.59
CA LEU A 73 -7.86 -11.07 1.57
C LEU A 73 -6.89 -10.24 2.44
N GLN A 74 -6.35 -9.17 1.86
CA GLN A 74 -5.44 -8.24 2.55
C GLN A 74 -6.14 -6.93 2.94
N GLY A 75 -7.11 -6.49 2.15
CA GLY A 75 -7.92 -5.31 2.37
C GLY A 75 -9.13 -5.28 1.45
N ALA A 76 -9.98 -4.27 1.63
CA ALA A 76 -11.12 -4.00 0.76
C ALA A 76 -11.57 -2.55 0.92
N TYR A 77 -11.96 -1.91 -0.17
CA TYR A 77 -12.67 -0.64 -0.15
C TYR A 77 -14.15 -0.85 -0.47
N HIS A 78 -15.03 -0.29 0.36
CA HIS A 78 -16.48 -0.33 0.19
C HIS A 78 -17.03 1.06 -0.18
N PRO A 79 -17.30 1.32 -1.47
CA PRO A 79 -17.66 2.66 -1.94
C PRO A 79 -18.99 3.18 -1.37
N LYS A 80 -19.97 2.28 -1.10
CA LYS A 80 -21.27 2.69 -0.56
C LYS A 80 -21.20 3.34 0.83
N ASN A 81 -20.26 2.89 1.65
CA ASN A 81 -20.12 3.32 3.04
C ASN A 81 -18.85 4.14 3.27
N ASP A 82 -18.06 4.35 2.24
CA ASP A 82 -16.74 4.98 2.27
C ASP A 82 -15.82 4.40 3.35
N ILE A 83 -15.75 3.05 3.39
CA ILE A 83 -14.96 2.30 4.36
C ILE A 83 -13.82 1.59 3.65
N LEU A 84 -12.60 1.80 4.17
CA LEU A 84 -11.41 1.08 3.78
C LEU A 84 -11.02 0.12 4.91
N ILE A 85 -10.96 -1.17 4.59
CA ILE A 85 -10.58 -2.23 5.52
C ILE A 85 -9.14 -2.65 5.22
N VAL A 86 -8.33 -2.81 6.26
CA VAL A 86 -7.02 -3.45 6.21
C VAL A 86 -7.06 -4.69 7.12
N CYS A 87 -6.77 -5.85 6.56
CA CYS A 87 -6.78 -7.10 7.33
C CYS A 87 -5.53 -7.21 8.22
N ARG A 88 -5.66 -7.80 9.42
CA ARG A 88 -4.55 -8.03 10.36
C ARG A 88 -3.64 -9.19 9.95
N THR A 89 -3.26 -9.25 8.67
CA THR A 89 -2.39 -10.29 8.12
C THR A 89 -0.98 -9.79 7.83
N HIS A 90 -0.76 -8.49 7.96
CA HIS A 90 0.47 -7.82 7.58
C HIS A 90 1.53 -7.90 8.68
N ARG A 91 2.81 -7.97 8.28
CA ARG A 91 3.95 -8.16 9.18
C ARG A 91 4.77 -6.87 9.40
N ASN A 92 4.65 -5.91 8.49
CA ASN A 92 5.48 -4.70 8.48
C ASN A 92 4.77 -3.54 7.76
N ALA A 93 5.35 -2.35 7.89
CA ALA A 93 4.80 -1.13 7.30
C ALA A 93 4.66 -1.18 5.77
N ALA A 94 5.57 -1.87 5.07
CA ALA A 94 5.52 -1.96 3.61
C ALA A 94 4.33 -2.78 3.12
N GLU A 95 3.98 -3.87 3.82
CA GLU A 95 2.80 -4.69 3.51
C GLU A 95 1.51 -3.91 3.79
N VAL A 96 1.44 -3.21 4.94
CA VAL A 96 0.29 -2.35 5.28
C VAL A 96 0.16 -1.22 4.25
N TRP A 97 1.28 -0.57 3.89
CA TRP A 97 1.29 0.47 2.86
C TRP A 97 0.74 -0.05 1.53
N ASN A 98 1.25 -1.21 1.08
CA ASN A 98 0.80 -1.79 -0.19
C ASN A 98 -0.71 -1.99 -0.22
N THR A 99 -1.30 -2.43 0.89
CA THR A 99 -2.75 -2.62 1.00
C THR A 99 -3.48 -1.29 1.10
N ILE A 100 -3.11 -0.38 2.01
CA ILE A 100 -3.86 0.87 2.18
C ILE A 100 -3.78 1.76 0.93
N ALA A 101 -2.64 1.80 0.23
CA ALA A 101 -2.48 2.55 -1.01
C ALA A 101 -3.26 1.92 -2.18
N HIS A 102 -3.34 0.58 -2.24
CA HIS A 102 -4.19 -0.15 -3.18
C HIS A 102 -5.67 0.23 -2.98
N GLU A 103 -6.17 0.11 -1.76
CA GLU A 103 -7.58 0.40 -1.44
C GLU A 103 -7.90 1.90 -1.57
N ALA A 104 -6.95 2.79 -1.24
CA ALA A 104 -7.08 4.22 -1.49
C ALA A 104 -7.17 4.53 -3.00
N THR A 105 -6.56 3.71 -3.86
CA THR A 105 -6.71 3.86 -5.31
C THR A 105 -8.13 3.54 -5.76
N HIS A 106 -8.78 2.53 -5.21
CA HIS A 106 -10.20 2.27 -5.48
C HIS A 106 -11.09 3.42 -5.01
N ARG A 107 -10.73 4.09 -3.91
CA ARG A 107 -11.40 5.34 -3.51
C ARG A 107 -11.18 6.46 -4.53
N MET A 108 -9.96 6.63 -5.06
CA MET A 108 -9.69 7.61 -6.12
C MET A 108 -10.47 7.31 -7.39
N GLN A 109 -10.58 6.05 -7.79
CA GLN A 109 -11.40 5.62 -8.92
C GLN A 109 -12.89 5.94 -8.70
N SER A 110 -13.38 5.77 -7.48
CA SER A 110 -14.74 6.17 -7.10
C SER A 110 -14.94 7.68 -7.22
N CYS A 111 -13.98 8.49 -6.76
CA CYS A 111 -14.01 9.95 -6.91
C CYS A 111 -13.99 10.39 -8.38
N ALA A 112 -13.21 9.71 -9.21
CA ALA A 112 -13.06 10.00 -10.63
C ALA A 112 -14.23 9.50 -11.48
N GLY A 113 -15.08 8.65 -10.93
CA GLY A 113 -16.13 7.95 -11.69
C GLY A 113 -15.59 6.89 -12.63
N GLY A 114 -14.37 6.38 -12.41
CA GLY A 114 -13.74 5.38 -13.24
C GLY A 114 -12.21 5.37 -13.16
N SER A 115 -11.56 5.14 -14.31
CA SER A 115 -10.08 5.10 -14.41
C SER A 115 -9.44 6.42 -13.98
N ILE A 116 -8.30 6.30 -13.30
CA ILE A 116 -7.46 7.44 -12.87
C ILE A 116 -6.20 7.60 -13.74
N THR A 117 -6.07 6.80 -14.79
CA THR A 117 -4.91 6.85 -15.69
C THR A 117 -5.35 6.93 -17.16
N LEU A 118 -4.44 7.42 -17.99
CA LEU A 118 -4.67 7.48 -19.45
C LEU A 118 -4.39 6.12 -20.09
N PRO A 119 -5.11 5.75 -21.17
CA PRO A 119 -4.87 4.50 -21.91
C PRO A 119 -3.41 4.31 -22.35
N SER A 120 -2.70 5.39 -22.66
CA SER A 120 -1.28 5.38 -23.03
C SER A 120 -0.36 4.87 -21.92
N GLN A 121 -0.77 4.99 -20.67
CA GLN A 121 0.01 4.58 -19.49
C GLN A 121 -0.15 3.08 -19.17
N HIS A 122 -1.26 2.44 -19.57
CA HIS A 122 -1.58 1.07 -19.17
C HIS A 122 -0.53 0.04 -19.63
N ARG A 123 0.06 0.24 -20.80
CA ARG A 123 1.14 -0.65 -21.30
C ARG A 123 2.39 -0.55 -20.41
N MET A 124 2.77 0.65 -20.01
CA MET A 124 3.91 0.89 -19.13
C MET A 124 3.65 0.27 -17.75
N MET A 125 2.49 0.54 -17.13
CA MET A 125 2.10 -0.02 -15.83
C MET A 125 2.13 -1.55 -15.85
N SER A 126 1.55 -2.17 -16.89
CA SER A 126 1.59 -3.61 -17.09
C SER A 126 3.02 -4.17 -17.17
N ARG A 127 3.91 -3.46 -17.88
CA ARG A 127 5.31 -3.85 -18.02
C ARG A 127 6.05 -3.80 -16.67
N VAL A 128 5.83 -2.73 -15.90
CA VAL A 128 6.42 -2.57 -14.57
C VAL A 128 5.98 -3.70 -13.64
N LEU A 129 4.67 -3.96 -13.51
CA LEU A 129 4.17 -5.02 -12.63
C LEU A 129 4.65 -6.42 -13.07
N ARG A 130 4.71 -6.70 -14.37
CA ARG A 130 5.24 -7.99 -14.85
C ARG A 130 6.70 -8.21 -14.44
N ARG A 131 7.50 -7.16 -14.46
CA ARG A 131 8.92 -7.22 -14.12
C ARG A 131 9.16 -7.25 -12.62
N GLU A 132 8.51 -6.38 -11.86
CA GLU A 132 8.81 -6.13 -10.46
C GLU A 132 7.99 -6.99 -9.51
N THR A 133 6.72 -7.25 -9.86
CA THR A 133 5.78 -8.03 -9.02
C THR A 133 4.97 -9.03 -9.86
N PRO A 134 5.61 -10.02 -10.49
CA PRO A 134 4.96 -10.92 -11.44
C PRO A 134 3.79 -11.71 -10.84
N GLN A 135 3.81 -11.98 -9.54
CA GLN A 135 2.69 -12.67 -8.87
C GLN A 135 1.46 -11.77 -8.74
N GLU A 136 1.66 -10.51 -8.38
CA GLU A 136 0.59 -9.52 -8.34
C GLU A 136 0.00 -9.28 -9.73
N TRP A 137 0.84 -9.22 -10.77
CA TRP A 137 0.39 -9.16 -12.16
C TRP A 137 -0.49 -10.36 -12.53
N LYS A 138 -0.06 -11.58 -12.20
CA LYS A 138 -0.83 -12.79 -12.48
C LYS A 138 -2.16 -12.82 -11.77
N SER A 139 -2.21 -12.34 -10.52
CA SER A 139 -3.44 -12.35 -9.70
C SER A 139 -4.54 -11.42 -10.22
N ILE A 140 -4.23 -10.43 -11.07
CA ILE A 140 -5.26 -9.61 -11.75
C ILE A 140 -6.25 -10.48 -12.53
N ARG A 141 -5.78 -11.61 -13.09
CA ARG A 141 -6.64 -12.53 -13.86
C ARG A 141 -7.71 -13.24 -13.02
N ALA A 142 -7.58 -13.24 -11.70
CA ALA A 142 -8.60 -13.81 -10.82
C ALA A 142 -9.84 -12.91 -10.69
N TYR A 143 -9.74 -11.65 -11.10
CA TYR A 143 -10.84 -10.70 -11.10
C TYR A 143 -11.65 -10.78 -12.39
N PRO A 144 -12.93 -10.37 -12.39
CA PRO A 144 -13.71 -10.19 -13.61
C PRO A 144 -13.02 -9.24 -14.59
N ARG A 145 -13.13 -9.51 -15.89
CA ARG A 145 -12.43 -8.71 -16.93
C ARG A 145 -12.68 -7.20 -16.83
N GLY A 146 -13.90 -6.80 -16.47
CA GLY A 146 -14.24 -5.38 -16.28
C GLY A 146 -13.49 -4.69 -15.14
N GLN A 147 -12.90 -5.45 -14.21
CA GLN A 147 -12.14 -4.91 -13.09
C GLN A 147 -10.61 -4.92 -13.35
N HIS A 148 -10.14 -5.56 -14.43
CA HIS A 148 -8.70 -5.71 -14.65
C HIS A 148 -7.95 -4.38 -14.73
N LEU A 149 -8.56 -3.33 -15.31
CA LEU A 149 -7.94 -2.02 -15.38
C LEU A 149 -7.87 -1.37 -14.00
N ALA A 150 -8.96 -1.42 -13.24
CA ALA A 150 -9.00 -0.89 -11.88
C ALA A 150 -7.94 -1.55 -10.99
N GLU A 151 -7.81 -2.87 -11.07
CA GLU A 151 -6.79 -3.63 -10.36
C GLU A 151 -5.36 -3.32 -10.83
N LEU A 152 -5.15 -3.11 -12.13
CA LEU A 152 -3.87 -2.69 -12.68
C LEU A 152 -3.45 -1.34 -12.09
N GLU A 153 -4.34 -0.36 -12.08
CA GLU A 153 -4.11 0.96 -11.51
C GLU A 153 -3.82 0.90 -10.01
N ALA A 154 -4.62 0.15 -9.24
CA ALA A 154 -4.46 0.02 -7.81
C ALA A 154 -3.12 -0.61 -7.42
N ARG A 155 -2.73 -1.70 -8.08
CA ARG A 155 -1.44 -2.36 -7.84
C ARG A 155 -0.25 -1.48 -8.23
N TYR A 156 -0.34 -0.80 -9.37
CA TYR A 156 0.73 0.10 -9.80
C TYR A 156 0.87 1.29 -8.86
N THR A 157 -0.23 1.94 -8.48
CA THR A 157 -0.24 3.09 -7.58
C THR A 157 0.35 2.74 -6.21
N ALA A 158 0.06 1.55 -5.68
CA ALA A 158 0.63 1.09 -4.41
C ALA A 158 2.17 0.97 -4.43
N LYS A 159 2.81 0.89 -5.61
CA LYS A 159 4.28 0.87 -5.76
C LYS A 159 4.90 2.26 -5.88
N LEU A 160 4.08 3.30 -6.04
CA LEU A 160 4.58 4.67 -6.14
C LEU A 160 5.09 5.18 -4.78
N PRO A 161 6.00 6.17 -4.78
CA PRO A 161 6.39 6.89 -3.58
C PRO A 161 5.17 7.49 -2.86
N ALA A 162 5.18 7.49 -1.53
CA ALA A 162 4.06 7.98 -0.71
C ALA A 162 3.61 9.39 -1.13
N LYS A 163 4.55 10.30 -1.40
CA LYS A 163 4.26 11.67 -1.86
C LYS A 163 3.44 11.70 -3.15
N ASP A 164 3.66 10.74 -4.06
CA ASP A 164 2.98 10.71 -5.34
C ASP A 164 1.58 10.10 -5.20
N VAL A 165 1.41 9.10 -4.34
CA VAL A 165 0.07 8.59 -3.95
C VAL A 165 -0.77 9.69 -3.33
N MET A 166 -0.18 10.48 -2.39
CA MET A 166 -0.88 11.62 -1.76
C MET A 166 -1.32 12.66 -2.78
N LYS A 167 -0.45 13.01 -3.74
CA LYS A 167 -0.78 13.96 -4.83
C LYS A 167 -1.89 13.42 -5.73
N LEU A 168 -1.88 12.12 -6.04
CA LEU A 168 -2.96 11.51 -6.81
C LEU A 168 -4.27 11.58 -6.04
N PHE A 169 -4.24 11.29 -4.73
CA PHE A 169 -5.43 11.38 -3.90
C PHE A 169 -6.00 12.81 -3.89
N ASP A 170 -5.16 13.83 -3.73
CA ASP A 170 -5.58 15.24 -3.80
C ASP A 170 -6.19 15.60 -5.15
N ARG A 171 -5.59 15.09 -6.24
CA ARG A 171 -6.08 15.34 -7.59
C ARG A 171 -7.49 14.80 -7.81
N TYR A 172 -7.77 13.60 -7.36
CA TYR A 172 -9.02 12.91 -7.67
C TYR A 172 -10.09 13.08 -6.60
N CYS A 173 -9.71 13.20 -5.32
CA CYS A 173 -10.63 13.29 -4.19
C CYS A 173 -10.54 14.63 -3.42
N GLY A 174 -9.55 15.48 -3.71
CA GLY A 174 -9.32 16.74 -2.97
C GLY A 174 -10.35 17.84 -3.24
N SER A 175 -11.08 17.77 -4.34
CA SER A 175 -12.04 18.81 -4.76
C SER A 175 -13.48 18.42 -4.41
N THR A 176 -13.74 17.93 -3.20
CA THR A 176 -15.12 17.87 -2.70
C THR A 176 -15.56 19.23 -2.15
N VAL A 177 -15.72 20.22 -3.03
CA VAL A 177 -16.75 21.24 -2.77
C VAL A 177 -18.08 20.47 -2.88
N ARG A 178 -18.62 20.00 -1.74
CA ARG A 178 -20.02 19.60 -1.68
C ARG A 178 -20.84 20.87 -1.92
N VAL A 179 -21.41 20.98 -3.11
CA VAL A 179 -22.52 21.90 -3.40
C VAL A 179 -23.77 21.37 -2.73
#